data_9860f82134500a01faa324b4ec931454
#
_entry.id   9860f82134500a01faa324b4ec931454
#
_cell.length_a   1.000
_cell.length_b   1.000
_cell.length_c   1.000
_cell.angle_alpha   90.00
_cell.angle_beta   90.00
_cell.angle_gamma   90.00
#
_symmetry.space_group_name_H-M   'P 1'
#
loop_
_entity.id
_entity.type
_entity.pdbx_description
1 polymer ?
#
loop_
_entity_poly.entity_id
_entity_poly.type
_entity_poly.pdbx_seq_one_letter_code
_entity_poly.pdbx_strand_id
1 'polypeptide(L)'
;MKGHALDILSIVLILGLSRFVLPGKTTLLLWLILICVLSRSNLIYHSMNLEVHSILMVFVAITYGFWVCAYIAILSTSITNTVSGWIGIYNPILTLMDTLHMLFVAIFASLLTLQNYFIPVIIILLFAELIREGFRFFTYHENFIKYLIMGTFFMMMFYFVLHNWPGLFINFVGG
;
A
#
# COMPACT_ATOMS: atom_id res chain seq x y z
N MET A 1 -3.65 0.51 29.08
CA MET A 1 -2.39 -0.21 28.85
C MET A 1 -2.53 -1.70 28.51
N LYS A 2 -3.54 -2.44 28.99
CA LYS A 2 -3.67 -3.89 28.67
C LYS A 2 -3.97 -4.21 27.18
N GLY A 3 -4.64 -3.32 26.44
CA GLY A 3 -4.94 -3.54 25.02
C GLY A 3 -3.71 -3.48 24.10
N HIS A 4 -2.81 -2.56 24.35
CA HIS A 4 -1.63 -2.35 23.48
C HIS A 4 -0.59 -3.47 23.55
N ALA A 5 -0.55 -4.26 24.61
CA ALA A 5 0.37 -5.39 24.71
C ALA A 5 0.03 -6.52 23.72
N LEU A 6 -1.26 -6.77 23.49
CA LEU A 6 -1.74 -7.75 22.51
C LEU A 6 -1.45 -7.29 21.09
N ASP A 7 -1.63 -5.98 20.81
CA ASP A 7 -1.35 -5.39 19.51
C ASP A 7 0.14 -5.49 19.16
N ILE A 8 1.01 -5.13 20.12
CA ILE A 8 2.47 -5.24 19.96
C ILE A 8 2.87 -6.70 19.75
N LEU A 9 2.33 -7.63 20.55
CA LEU A 9 2.63 -9.05 20.41
C LEU A 9 2.21 -9.57 19.03
N SER A 10 1.03 -9.17 18.55
CA SER A 10 0.53 -9.55 17.22
C SER A 10 1.46 -9.04 16.11
N ILE A 11 1.87 -7.77 16.17
CA ILE A 11 2.81 -7.18 15.21
C ILE A 11 4.14 -7.93 15.22
N VAL A 12 4.71 -8.20 16.40
CA VAL A 12 6.00 -8.92 16.55
C VAL A 12 5.88 -10.35 16.00
N LEU A 13 4.78 -11.03 16.26
CA LEU A 13 4.55 -12.39 15.79
C LEU A 13 4.42 -12.44 14.26
N ILE A 14 3.67 -11.50 13.67
CA ILE A 14 3.51 -11.36 12.22
C ILE A 14 4.84 -10.97 11.58
N LEU A 15 5.60 -10.02 12.15
CA LEU A 15 6.94 -9.66 11.65
C LEU A 15 7.90 -10.87 11.72
N GLY A 16 7.82 -11.69 12.76
CA GLY A 16 8.57 -12.94 12.85
C GLY A 16 8.25 -13.93 11.73
N LEU A 17 6.99 -14.00 11.30
CA LEU A 17 6.56 -14.83 10.18
C LEU A 17 7.08 -14.33 8.82
N SER A 18 7.51 -13.07 8.73
CA SER A 18 8.05 -12.48 7.49
C SER A 18 9.21 -13.27 6.90
N ARG A 19 9.98 -13.97 7.75
CA ARG A 19 11.06 -14.83 7.30
C ARG A 19 10.60 -15.97 6.39
N PHE A 20 9.37 -16.45 6.58
CA PHE A 20 8.81 -17.56 5.81
C PHE A 20 8.11 -17.09 4.54
N VAL A 21 7.65 -15.84 4.50
CA VAL A 21 6.92 -15.26 3.35
C VAL A 21 7.84 -15.01 2.16
N LEU A 22 9.05 -14.51 2.43
CA LEU A 22 10.05 -14.24 1.40
C LEU A 22 11.44 -14.70 1.89
N PRO A 23 11.74 -16.00 1.81
CA PRO A 23 13.01 -16.55 2.29
C PRO A 23 14.20 -15.89 1.59
N GLY A 24 15.23 -15.55 2.38
CA GLY A 24 16.44 -14.89 1.89
C GLY A 24 16.32 -13.37 1.67
N LYS A 25 15.11 -12.81 1.63
CA LYS A 25 14.85 -11.38 1.41
C LYS A 25 14.05 -10.71 2.54
N THR A 26 14.16 -11.23 3.75
CA THR A 26 13.41 -10.71 4.92
C THR A 26 13.65 -9.23 5.17
N THR A 27 14.89 -8.76 5.02
CA THR A 27 15.25 -7.34 5.20
C THR A 27 14.52 -6.47 4.17
N LEU A 28 14.48 -6.88 2.91
CA LEU A 28 13.74 -6.20 1.86
C LEU A 28 12.25 -6.12 2.20
N LEU A 29 11.66 -7.25 2.62
CA LEU A 29 10.25 -7.30 2.99
C LEU A 29 9.93 -6.34 4.15
N LEU A 30 10.80 -6.26 5.16
CA LEU A 30 10.64 -5.32 6.27
C LEU A 30 10.73 -3.86 5.81
N TRP A 31 11.63 -3.53 4.89
CA TRP A 31 11.69 -2.19 4.29
C TRP A 31 10.44 -1.85 3.48
N LEU A 32 9.92 -2.78 2.70
CA LEU A 32 8.68 -2.59 1.94
C LEU A 32 7.49 -2.31 2.88
N ILE A 33 7.37 -3.08 3.96
CA ILE A 33 6.36 -2.87 4.99
C ILE A 33 6.52 -1.49 5.63
N LEU A 34 7.74 -1.12 6.01
CA LEU A 34 8.03 0.19 6.62
C LEU A 34 7.66 1.35 5.69
N ILE A 35 8.02 1.28 4.42
CA ILE A 35 7.65 2.30 3.42
C ILE A 35 6.14 2.41 3.30
N CYS A 36 5.42 1.28 3.24
CA CYS A 36 3.96 1.28 3.20
C CYS A 36 3.35 1.90 4.47
N VAL A 37 3.87 1.58 5.65
CA VAL A 37 3.41 2.17 6.92
C VAL A 37 3.64 3.67 6.95
N LEU A 38 4.83 4.12 6.55
CA LEU A 38 5.18 5.54 6.55
C LEU A 38 4.35 6.32 5.53
N SER A 39 4.16 5.79 4.32
CA SER A 39 3.35 6.46 3.28
C SER A 39 1.87 6.58 3.66
N ARG A 40 1.37 5.68 4.51
CA ARG A 40 -0.01 5.68 5.02
C ARG A 40 -0.15 6.36 6.36
N SER A 41 0.94 6.74 7.02
CA SER A 41 0.86 7.46 8.29
C SER A 41 0.15 8.80 8.06
N ASN A 42 -0.78 9.14 8.97
CA ASN A 42 -1.56 10.38 8.87
C ASN A 42 -0.70 11.65 8.80
N LEU A 43 0.55 11.59 9.24
CA LEU A 43 1.49 12.69 9.17
C LEU A 43 1.83 13.09 7.72
N ILE A 44 1.94 12.11 6.82
CA ILE A 44 2.29 12.34 5.41
C ILE A 44 1.02 12.35 4.55
N TYR A 45 0.09 11.44 4.83
CA TYR A 45 -1.12 11.24 4.04
C TYR A 45 -2.06 12.45 4.05
N HIS A 46 -2.34 13.05 5.21
CA HIS A 46 -3.20 14.23 5.28
C HIS A 46 -2.59 15.51 4.70
N SER A 47 -1.25 15.60 4.67
CA SER A 47 -0.58 16.78 4.14
C SER A 47 -0.40 16.73 2.63
N MET A 48 -0.12 15.56 2.04
CA MET A 48 0.31 15.43 0.65
C MET A 48 -0.47 14.41 -0.20
N ASN A 49 -1.35 13.60 0.40
CA ASN A 49 -2.09 12.52 -0.29
C ASN A 49 -1.18 11.60 -1.14
N LEU A 50 0.00 11.27 -0.61
CA LEU A 50 1.04 10.55 -1.33
C LEU A 50 0.71 9.04 -1.40
N GLU A 51 0.21 8.59 -2.54
CA GLU A 51 -0.20 7.22 -2.83
C GLU A 51 0.99 6.29 -3.23
N VAL A 52 2.13 6.47 -2.59
CA VAL A 52 3.35 5.67 -2.90
C VAL A 52 3.13 4.18 -2.67
N HIS A 53 2.32 3.83 -1.68
CA HIS A 53 2.07 2.43 -1.34
C HIS A 53 1.35 1.65 -2.45
N SER A 54 0.40 2.24 -3.17
CA SER A 54 -0.32 1.58 -4.25
C SER A 54 0.61 1.22 -5.40
N ILE A 55 1.50 2.13 -5.77
CA ILE A 55 2.51 1.89 -6.81
C ILE A 55 3.49 0.80 -6.37
N LEU A 56 3.95 0.87 -5.12
CA LEU A 56 4.84 -0.14 -4.56
C LEU A 56 4.19 -1.52 -4.58
N MET A 57 2.88 -1.61 -4.25
CA MET A 57 2.12 -2.86 -4.31
C MET A 57 2.04 -3.44 -5.73
N VAL A 58 1.91 -2.60 -6.76
CA VAL A 58 1.95 -3.05 -8.16
C VAL A 58 3.26 -3.77 -8.46
N PHE A 59 4.39 -3.15 -8.16
CA PHE A 59 5.69 -3.73 -8.45
C PHE A 59 5.97 -5.00 -7.63
N VAL A 60 5.59 -5.01 -6.36
CA VAL A 60 5.70 -6.20 -5.50
C VAL A 60 4.82 -7.34 -6.04
N ALA A 61 3.58 -7.03 -6.49
CA ALA A 61 2.68 -8.03 -7.03
C ALA A 61 3.20 -8.64 -8.33
N ILE A 62 3.76 -7.84 -9.24
CA ILE A 62 4.35 -8.30 -10.49
C ILE A 62 5.60 -9.16 -10.23
N THR A 63 6.43 -8.79 -9.24
CA THR A 63 7.72 -9.44 -8.99
C THR A 63 7.59 -10.68 -8.11
N TYR A 64 6.80 -10.61 -7.05
CA TYR A 64 6.70 -11.65 -6.01
C TYR A 64 5.33 -12.33 -5.95
N GLY A 65 4.38 -11.87 -6.75
CA GLY A 65 3.03 -12.41 -6.83
C GLY A 65 2.08 -11.90 -5.75
N PHE A 66 0.84 -12.37 -5.86
CA PHE A 66 -0.27 -11.93 -5.04
C PHE A 66 -0.05 -12.13 -3.52
N TRP A 67 0.42 -13.31 -3.10
CA TRP A 67 0.49 -13.65 -1.67
C TRP A 67 1.46 -12.78 -0.88
N VAL A 68 2.63 -12.47 -1.45
CA VAL A 68 3.60 -11.56 -0.82
C VAL A 68 3.03 -10.16 -0.73
N CYS A 69 2.40 -9.68 -1.80
CA CYS A 69 1.77 -8.38 -1.84
C CYS A 69 0.61 -8.27 -0.84
N ALA A 70 -0.27 -9.27 -0.77
CA ALA A 70 -1.38 -9.33 0.19
C ALA A 70 -0.87 -9.33 1.65
N TYR A 71 0.20 -10.07 1.92
CA TYR A 71 0.84 -10.07 3.23
C TYR A 71 1.32 -8.67 3.63
N ILE A 72 2.04 -7.96 2.72
CA ILE A 72 2.50 -6.59 2.96
C ILE A 72 1.31 -5.66 3.18
N ALA A 73 0.26 -5.77 2.36
CA ALA A 73 -0.94 -4.95 2.46
C ALA A 73 -1.60 -5.10 3.84
N ILE A 74 -1.87 -6.32 4.27
CA ILE A 74 -2.53 -6.62 5.55
C ILE A 74 -1.65 -6.17 6.72
N LEU A 75 -0.36 -6.50 6.68
CA LEU A 75 0.54 -6.17 7.78
C LEU A 75 0.78 -4.67 7.91
N SER A 76 1.04 -3.97 6.79
CA SER A 76 1.24 -2.52 6.82
C SER A 76 -0.02 -1.79 7.30
N THR A 77 -1.20 -2.25 6.88
CA THR A 77 -2.48 -1.72 7.36
C THR A 77 -2.65 -1.94 8.86
N SER A 78 -2.39 -3.16 9.34
CA SER A 78 -2.50 -3.49 10.78
C SER A 78 -1.57 -2.62 11.63
N ILE A 79 -0.31 -2.44 11.21
CA ILE A 79 0.65 -1.59 11.91
C ILE A 79 0.19 -0.13 11.90
N THR A 80 -0.20 0.40 10.74
CA THR A 80 -0.67 1.79 10.60
C THR A 80 -1.87 2.06 11.49
N ASN A 81 -2.80 1.11 11.59
CA ASN A 81 -4.00 1.25 12.42
C ASN A 81 -3.67 1.22 13.90
N THR A 82 -2.80 0.30 14.30
CA THR A 82 -2.36 0.22 15.70
C THR A 82 -1.72 1.55 16.12
N VAL A 83 -0.82 2.09 15.30
CA VAL A 83 -0.17 3.39 15.55
C VAL A 83 -1.20 4.52 15.55
N SER A 84 -2.11 4.55 14.57
CA SER A 84 -3.18 5.56 14.49
C SER A 84 -4.15 5.46 15.68
N GLY A 85 -4.42 4.26 16.17
CA GLY A 85 -5.22 4.03 17.39
C GLY A 85 -4.56 4.59 18.65
N TRP A 86 -3.23 4.45 18.76
CA TRP A 86 -2.48 5.02 19.90
C TRP A 86 -2.51 6.55 19.94
N ILE A 87 -2.57 7.20 18.79
CA ILE A 87 -2.67 8.67 18.68
C ILE A 87 -4.10 9.19 18.56
N GLY A 88 -5.10 8.30 18.70
CA GLY A 88 -6.52 8.67 18.70
C GLY A 88 -7.13 9.03 17.35
N ILE A 89 -6.48 8.66 16.24
CA ILE A 89 -6.92 8.99 14.87
C ILE A 89 -7.42 7.73 14.13
N TYR A 90 -7.75 6.68 14.85
CA TYR A 90 -8.19 5.43 14.25
C TYR A 90 -9.58 5.51 13.63
N ASN A 91 -9.70 5.10 12.36
CA ASN A 91 -10.97 4.94 11.69
C ASN A 91 -11.05 3.54 11.03
N PRO A 92 -11.85 2.62 11.59
CA PRO A 92 -11.91 1.24 11.12
C PRO A 92 -12.44 1.11 9.69
N ILE A 93 -13.34 2.01 9.29
CA ILE A 93 -13.92 1.97 7.94
C ILE A 93 -12.90 2.38 6.90
N LEU A 94 -12.19 3.49 7.12
CA LEU A 94 -11.10 3.92 6.22
C LEU A 94 -10.01 2.86 6.12
N THR A 95 -9.69 2.22 7.24
CA THR A 95 -8.74 1.12 7.28
C THR A 95 -9.15 -0.06 6.41
N LEU A 96 -10.39 -0.50 6.54
CA LEU A 96 -10.91 -1.60 5.74
C LEU A 96 -10.86 -1.25 4.25
N MET A 97 -11.26 -0.04 3.90
CA MET A 97 -11.23 0.44 2.52
C MET A 97 -9.84 0.47 1.92
N ASP A 98 -8.88 1.02 2.67
CA ASP A 98 -7.48 1.05 2.23
C ASP A 98 -6.90 -0.37 2.06
N THR A 99 -7.29 -1.30 2.95
CA THR A 99 -6.88 -2.70 2.81
C THR A 99 -7.47 -3.33 1.55
N LEU A 100 -8.77 -3.12 1.31
CA LEU A 100 -9.44 -3.61 0.12
C LEU A 100 -8.87 -3.00 -1.16
N HIS A 101 -8.54 -1.71 -1.14
CA HIS A 101 -7.86 -1.03 -2.25
C HIS A 101 -6.51 -1.70 -2.57
N MET A 102 -5.67 -1.93 -1.55
CA MET A 102 -4.38 -2.57 -1.75
C MET A 102 -4.50 -4.02 -2.22
N LEU A 103 -5.47 -4.77 -1.71
CA LEU A 103 -5.75 -6.15 -2.16
C LEU A 103 -6.27 -6.17 -3.60
N PHE A 104 -7.11 -5.22 -3.99
CA PHE A 104 -7.56 -5.06 -5.36
C PHE A 104 -6.37 -4.84 -6.30
N VAL A 105 -5.50 -3.88 -5.98
CA VAL A 105 -4.26 -3.64 -6.74
C VAL A 105 -3.40 -4.90 -6.81
N ALA A 106 -3.23 -5.62 -5.70
CA ALA A 106 -2.44 -6.84 -5.64
C ALA A 106 -2.98 -7.94 -6.57
N ILE A 107 -4.29 -8.16 -6.59
CA ILE A 107 -4.94 -9.17 -7.44
C ILE A 107 -4.67 -8.86 -8.91
N PHE A 108 -5.01 -7.66 -9.37
CA PHE A 108 -4.92 -7.32 -10.78
C PHE A 108 -3.47 -7.16 -11.25
N ALA A 109 -2.60 -6.56 -10.44
CA ALA A 109 -1.19 -6.40 -10.78
C ALA A 109 -0.44 -7.74 -10.82
N SER A 110 -0.81 -8.73 -10.02
CA SER A 110 -0.17 -10.06 -10.05
C SER A 110 -0.43 -10.84 -11.34
N LEU A 111 -1.41 -10.43 -12.13
CA LEU A 111 -1.71 -11.01 -13.45
C LEU A 111 -0.86 -10.40 -14.56
N LEU A 112 -0.10 -9.36 -14.28
CA LEU A 112 0.73 -8.64 -15.24
C LEU A 112 2.14 -9.22 -15.31
N THR A 113 2.83 -8.91 -16.40
CA THR A 113 4.24 -9.24 -16.60
C THR A 113 5.06 -7.96 -16.77
N LEU A 114 6.35 -8.00 -16.43
CA LEU A 114 7.26 -6.86 -16.56
C LEU A 114 7.41 -6.33 -18.00
N GLN A 115 6.97 -7.11 -19.02
CA GLN A 115 7.09 -6.70 -20.41
C GLN A 115 5.97 -5.78 -20.89
N ASN A 116 4.74 -5.96 -20.37
CA ASN A 116 3.54 -5.27 -20.87
C ASN A 116 2.68 -4.70 -19.72
N TYR A 117 3.30 -4.09 -18.72
CA TYR A 117 2.56 -3.62 -17.53
C TYR A 117 2.12 -2.15 -17.59
N PHE A 118 2.73 -1.32 -18.44
CA PHE A 118 2.59 0.15 -18.34
C PHE A 118 1.13 0.61 -18.43
N ILE A 119 0.43 0.34 -19.54
CA ILE A 119 -0.96 0.76 -19.71
C ILE A 119 -1.91 0.04 -18.73
N PRO A 120 -1.84 -1.30 -18.57
CA PRO A 120 -2.69 -1.99 -17.61
C PRO A 120 -2.55 -1.48 -16.18
N VAL A 121 -1.34 -1.14 -15.73
CA VAL A 121 -1.12 -0.58 -14.38
C VAL A 121 -1.81 0.76 -14.21
N ILE A 122 -1.73 1.66 -15.19
CA ILE A 122 -2.44 2.93 -15.16
C ILE A 122 -3.94 2.69 -14.95
N ILE A 123 -4.52 1.76 -15.71
CA ILE A 123 -5.95 1.43 -15.62
C ILE A 123 -6.29 0.88 -14.23
N ILE A 124 -5.50 -0.06 -13.72
CA ILE A 124 -5.71 -0.67 -12.39
C ILE A 124 -5.66 0.40 -11.30
N LEU A 125 -4.64 1.25 -11.32
CA LEU A 125 -4.47 2.29 -10.32
C LEU A 125 -5.59 3.35 -10.36
N LEU A 126 -5.98 3.80 -11.56
CA LEU A 126 -7.08 4.75 -11.73
C LEU A 126 -8.41 4.16 -11.24
N PHE A 127 -8.68 2.89 -11.58
CA PHE A 127 -9.91 2.24 -11.18
C PHE A 127 -9.96 1.98 -9.67
N ALA A 128 -8.85 1.55 -9.08
CA ALA A 128 -8.72 1.37 -7.65
C ALA A 128 -8.93 2.68 -6.88
N GLU A 129 -8.34 3.79 -7.38
CA GLU A 129 -8.50 5.11 -6.80
C GLU A 129 -9.94 5.62 -6.91
N LEU A 130 -10.57 5.43 -8.07
CA LEU A 130 -11.97 5.80 -8.28
C LEU A 130 -12.92 5.10 -7.29
N ILE A 131 -12.72 3.80 -7.07
CA ILE A 131 -13.50 3.02 -6.10
C ILE A 131 -13.29 3.57 -4.68
N ARG A 132 -12.03 3.80 -4.29
CA ARG A 132 -11.68 4.27 -2.96
C ARG A 132 -12.27 5.64 -2.67
N GLU A 133 -12.05 6.61 -3.56
CA GLU A 133 -12.54 7.97 -3.38
C GLU A 133 -14.05 8.08 -3.53
N GLY A 134 -14.66 7.27 -4.42
CA GLY A 134 -16.11 7.15 -4.49
C GLY A 134 -16.72 6.70 -3.17
N PHE A 135 -16.11 5.71 -2.53
CA PHE A 135 -16.56 5.23 -1.23
C PHE A 135 -16.40 6.27 -0.11
N ARG A 136 -15.27 7.01 -0.09
CA ARG A 136 -15.05 8.12 0.84
C ARG A 136 -16.10 9.21 0.67
N PHE A 137 -16.45 9.56 -0.55
CA PHE A 137 -17.51 10.51 -0.84
C PHE A 137 -18.86 10.07 -0.25
N PHE A 138 -19.27 8.82 -0.49
CA PHE A 138 -20.55 8.31 0.01
C PHE A 138 -20.57 8.17 1.54
N THR A 139 -19.44 7.86 2.16
CA THR A 139 -19.37 7.62 3.61
C THR A 139 -19.15 8.88 4.42
N TYR A 140 -18.34 9.81 3.93
CA TYR A 140 -17.88 10.98 4.69
C TYR A 140 -18.25 12.32 4.05
N HIS A 141 -18.87 12.32 2.87
CA HIS A 141 -19.17 13.52 2.09
C HIS A 141 -17.92 14.39 1.81
N GLU A 142 -16.76 13.77 1.73
CA GLU A 142 -15.52 14.44 1.38
C GLU A 142 -15.52 14.90 -0.07
N ASN A 143 -14.73 15.92 -0.39
CA ASN A 143 -14.66 16.46 -1.74
C ASN A 143 -13.99 15.47 -2.71
N PHE A 144 -14.80 14.59 -3.29
CA PHE A 144 -14.41 13.54 -4.23
C PHE A 144 -13.47 14.03 -5.34
N ILE A 145 -13.85 15.13 -6.00
CA ILE A 145 -13.08 15.65 -7.15
C ILE A 145 -11.67 16.07 -6.72
N LYS A 146 -11.55 16.77 -5.59
CA LYS A 146 -10.26 17.23 -5.07
C LYS A 146 -9.33 16.07 -4.79
N TYR A 147 -9.80 15.07 -4.05
CA TYR A 147 -8.97 13.93 -3.65
C TYR A 147 -8.64 13.02 -4.82
N LEU A 148 -9.59 12.79 -5.73
CA LEU A 148 -9.35 12.03 -6.95
C LEU A 148 -8.28 12.68 -7.83
N ILE A 149 -8.36 13.99 -8.07
CA ILE A 149 -7.38 14.71 -8.89
C ILE A 149 -5.99 14.67 -8.23
N MET A 150 -5.90 14.98 -6.94
CA MET A 150 -4.63 15.00 -6.24
C MET A 150 -4.00 13.61 -6.15
N GLY A 151 -4.77 12.60 -5.74
CA GLY A 151 -4.30 11.21 -5.65
C GLY A 151 -3.82 10.68 -7.00
N THR A 152 -4.62 10.88 -8.06
CA THR A 152 -4.28 10.48 -9.42
C THR A 152 -3.02 11.20 -9.92
N PHE A 153 -2.90 12.50 -9.71
CA PHE A 153 -1.74 13.28 -10.14
C PHE A 153 -0.45 12.77 -9.51
N PHE A 154 -0.41 12.62 -8.18
CA PHE A 154 0.76 12.12 -7.48
C PHE A 154 1.09 10.69 -7.87
N MET A 155 0.09 9.83 -7.98
CA MET A 155 0.25 8.45 -8.39
C MET A 155 0.86 8.36 -9.80
N MET A 156 0.37 9.13 -10.76
CA MET A 156 0.90 9.16 -12.12
C MET A 156 2.33 9.71 -12.18
N MET A 157 2.64 10.74 -11.39
CA MET A 157 3.98 11.31 -11.31
C MET A 157 4.98 10.26 -10.78
N PHE A 158 4.66 9.58 -9.68
CA PHE A 158 5.50 8.51 -9.13
C PHE A 158 5.65 7.33 -10.09
N TYR A 159 4.56 6.93 -10.72
CA TYR A 159 4.56 5.87 -11.69
C TYR A 159 5.46 6.20 -12.89
N PHE A 160 5.37 7.41 -13.41
CA PHE A 160 6.22 7.90 -14.49
C PHE A 160 7.71 7.86 -14.11
N VAL A 161 8.04 8.31 -12.89
CA VAL A 161 9.42 8.25 -12.37
C VAL A 161 9.92 6.82 -12.30
N LEU A 162 9.15 5.91 -11.74
CA LEU A 162 9.53 4.50 -11.61
C LEU A 162 9.62 3.79 -12.97
N HIS A 163 8.78 4.17 -13.93
CA HIS A 163 8.83 3.63 -15.28
C HIS A 163 10.10 4.04 -16.03
N ASN A 164 10.51 5.32 -15.89
CA ASN A 164 11.73 5.84 -16.56
C ASN A 164 13.02 5.40 -15.85
N TRP A 165 12.94 4.99 -14.59
CA TRP A 165 14.07 4.43 -13.82
C TRP A 165 13.78 3.03 -13.29
N PRO A 166 13.44 2.06 -14.15
CA PRO A 166 13.12 0.71 -13.70
C PRO A 166 14.29 0.04 -12.96
N GLY A 167 15.53 0.41 -13.30
CA GLY A 167 16.71 -0.10 -12.63
C GLY A 167 16.79 0.25 -11.14
N LEU A 168 16.29 1.40 -10.73
CA LEU A 168 16.23 1.75 -9.30
C LEU A 168 15.30 0.80 -8.55
N PHE A 169 14.15 0.48 -9.12
CA PHE A 169 13.17 -0.36 -8.46
C PHE A 169 13.52 -1.85 -8.61
N ILE A 170 13.89 -2.30 -9.80
CA ILE A 170 14.27 -3.70 -10.06
C ILE A 170 15.49 -4.08 -9.21
N ASN A 171 16.49 -3.21 -9.10
CA ASN A 171 17.65 -3.45 -8.24
C ASN A 171 17.27 -3.44 -6.75
N PHE A 172 16.28 -2.63 -6.35
CA PHE A 172 15.81 -2.59 -4.97
C PHE A 172 14.95 -3.80 -4.60
N VAL A 173 14.05 -4.22 -5.51
CA VAL A 173 13.08 -5.30 -5.25
C VAL A 173 13.58 -6.64 -5.77
N GLY A 174 14.34 -6.67 -6.84
CA GLY A 174 14.81 -7.87 -7.55
C GLY A 174 16.25 -8.31 -7.23
N GLY A 175 17.01 -7.48 -6.49
CA GLY A 175 18.42 -7.75 -6.13
C GLY A 175 18.63 -8.90 -5.14
#